data_c3458091070b49bcec9c2f74cd29d230
#
_entry.id   c3458091070b49bcec9c2f74cd29d230
#
_cell.length_a   1.000
_cell.length_b   1.000
_cell.length_c   1.000
_cell.angle_alpha   90.00
_cell.angle_beta   90.00
_cell.angle_gamma   90.00
#
_symmetry.space_group_name_H-M   'P 1'
#
loop_
_entity.id
_entity.type
_entity.pdbx_description
1 polymer ?
#
loop_
_entity_poly.entity_id
_entity_poly.type
_entity_poly.pdbx_seq_one_letter_code
_entity_poly.pdbx_strand_id
1 'polypeptide(L)'
;MNRAHRDLEDYNDKIRGTLDNCNGTMTSSHQRVIDAIEVQGEIERMYVRFKQMELANKKIRAANNKKYYDFANYRTVRKIVQGMMDNLDVTMVSDKTITKSVEVQHLQTPDYWLTCVLISIMAWKNNDRELSDRALARAVRLDKKDSAIFYMLFNLRMGRDEAALKWFYTYQECDLKGSDQRTFLMLFSLVSK
;
A
#
# COMPACT_ATOMS: atom_id res chain seq x y z
N MET A 1 -34.03 40.37 82.13
CA MET A 1 -33.92 39.06 81.47
C MET A 1 -33.61 39.17 79.99
N ASN A 2 -32.91 40.21 79.49
CA ASN A 2 -32.82 40.40 78.01
C ASN A 2 -31.41 40.60 77.41
N ARG A 3 -30.37 40.69 78.19
CA ARG A 3 -29.01 40.91 77.62
C ARG A 3 -28.34 39.59 77.29
N ALA A 4 -28.35 38.64 78.19
CA ALA A 4 -27.80 37.33 78.04
C ALA A 4 -28.46 36.50 76.89
N HIS A 5 -29.76 36.75 76.64
CA HIS A 5 -30.48 36.06 75.55
C HIS A 5 -30.09 36.61 74.18
N ARG A 6 -29.91 37.92 74.07
CA ARG A 6 -29.39 38.56 72.85
C ARG A 6 -27.96 38.14 72.56
N ASP A 7 -27.10 38.09 73.56
CA ASP A 7 -25.71 37.66 73.40
C ASP A 7 -25.62 36.19 72.96
N LEU A 8 -26.57 35.35 73.41
CA LEU A 8 -26.68 33.95 72.93
C LEU A 8 -27.21 33.83 71.49
N GLU A 9 -28.16 34.66 71.12
CA GLU A 9 -28.67 34.73 69.74
C GLU A 9 -27.58 35.20 68.79
N ASP A 10 -26.87 36.28 69.09
CA ASP A 10 -25.73 36.77 68.30
C ASP A 10 -24.60 35.74 68.18
N TYR A 11 -24.36 34.94 69.19
CA TYR A 11 -23.37 33.90 69.16
C TYR A 11 -23.80 32.71 68.29
N ASN A 12 -25.08 32.32 68.37
CA ASN A 12 -25.66 31.30 67.51
C ASN A 12 -25.61 31.69 65.99
N ASP A 13 -25.93 32.94 65.69
CA ASP A 13 -25.90 33.44 64.33
C ASP A 13 -24.48 33.50 63.79
N LYS A 14 -23.48 33.84 64.59
CA LYS A 14 -22.08 33.77 64.26
C LYS A 14 -21.62 32.33 63.97
N ILE A 15 -22.03 31.35 64.79
CA ILE A 15 -21.72 29.93 64.58
C ILE A 15 -22.38 29.44 63.34
N ARG A 16 -23.65 29.77 63.07
CA ARG A 16 -24.31 29.38 61.78
C ARG A 16 -23.62 29.97 60.59
N GLY A 17 -23.27 31.25 60.57
CA GLY A 17 -22.56 31.89 59.51
C GLY A 17 -21.17 31.25 59.23
N THR A 18 -20.49 30.84 60.33
CA THR A 18 -19.20 30.13 60.19
C THR A 18 -19.38 28.72 59.61
N LEU A 19 -20.41 27.99 60.05
CA LEU A 19 -20.73 26.67 59.51
C LEU A 19 -21.14 26.71 58.04
N ASP A 20 -21.96 27.69 57.65
CA ASP A 20 -22.38 27.87 56.26
C ASP A 20 -21.17 28.20 55.35
N ASN A 21 -20.26 29.03 55.86
CA ASN A 21 -19.02 29.36 55.12
C ASN A 21 -18.08 28.15 55.01
N CYS A 22 -17.95 27.34 56.06
CA CYS A 22 -17.19 26.09 56.03
C CYS A 22 -17.79 25.07 55.03
N ASN A 23 -19.12 24.92 55.05
CA ASN A 23 -19.81 24.05 54.10
C ASN A 23 -19.63 24.52 52.64
N GLY A 24 -19.75 25.82 52.40
CA GLY A 24 -19.52 26.39 51.06
C GLY A 24 -18.08 26.13 50.53
N THR A 25 -17.08 26.34 51.43
CA THR A 25 -15.67 26.08 51.09
C THR A 25 -15.40 24.59 50.85
N MET A 26 -15.99 23.72 51.66
CA MET A 26 -15.85 22.27 51.53
C MET A 26 -16.48 21.78 50.23
N THR A 27 -17.67 22.26 49.89
CA THR A 27 -18.37 21.91 48.64
C THR A 27 -17.58 22.36 47.42
N SER A 28 -17.04 23.59 47.41
CA SER A 28 -16.22 24.09 46.29
C SER A 28 -14.90 23.35 46.16
N SER A 29 -14.28 22.95 47.26
CA SER A 29 -13.06 22.13 47.25
C SER A 29 -13.33 20.72 46.70
N HIS A 30 -14.46 20.13 47.10
CA HIS A 30 -14.88 18.82 46.59
C HIS A 30 -15.12 18.86 45.08
N GLN A 31 -15.80 19.89 44.58
CA GLN A 31 -16.02 20.05 43.14
C GLN A 31 -14.70 20.18 42.37
N ARG A 32 -13.73 20.95 42.87
CA ARG A 32 -12.41 21.06 42.26
C ARG A 32 -11.68 19.72 42.16
N VAL A 33 -11.84 18.85 43.15
CA VAL A 33 -11.25 17.51 43.14
C VAL A 33 -11.92 16.64 42.07
N ILE A 34 -13.24 16.70 41.95
CA ILE A 34 -13.98 15.98 40.91
C ILE A 34 -13.51 16.43 39.50
N ASP A 35 -13.48 17.75 39.27
CA ASP A 35 -13.05 18.33 38.01
C ASP A 35 -11.60 17.91 37.66
N ALA A 36 -10.71 17.88 38.65
CA ALA A 36 -9.33 17.43 38.47
C ALA A 36 -9.23 15.94 38.09
N ILE A 37 -10.07 15.09 38.70
CA ILE A 37 -10.14 13.65 38.37
C ILE A 37 -10.65 13.44 36.94
N GLU A 38 -11.66 14.19 36.52
CA GLU A 38 -12.17 14.11 35.14
C GLU A 38 -11.10 14.50 34.10
N VAL A 39 -10.41 15.62 34.33
CA VAL A 39 -9.31 16.09 33.46
C VAL A 39 -8.19 15.06 33.41
N GLN A 40 -7.82 14.48 34.56
CA GLN A 40 -6.81 13.42 34.59
C GLN A 40 -7.24 12.20 33.77
N GLY A 41 -8.50 11.79 33.86
CA GLY A 41 -9.05 10.68 33.09
C GLY A 41 -9.05 10.96 31.57
N GLU A 42 -9.26 12.21 31.16
CA GLU A 42 -9.14 12.60 29.76
C GLU A 42 -7.67 12.57 29.25
N ILE A 43 -6.75 13.06 30.08
CA ILE A 43 -5.30 13.00 29.77
C ILE A 43 -4.84 11.55 29.59
N GLU A 44 -5.25 10.65 30.48
CA GLU A 44 -4.91 9.21 30.36
C GLU A 44 -5.49 8.60 29.09
N ARG A 45 -6.74 8.90 28.74
CA ARG A 45 -7.35 8.44 27.47
C ARG A 45 -6.61 8.96 26.24
N MET A 46 -6.22 10.24 26.24
CA MET A 46 -5.42 10.82 25.17
C MET A 46 -4.04 10.17 25.07
N TYR A 47 -3.38 9.90 26.21
CA TYR A 47 -2.09 9.22 26.24
C TYR A 47 -2.17 7.81 25.64
N VAL A 48 -3.19 7.02 25.99
CA VAL A 48 -3.42 5.69 25.43
C VAL A 48 -3.63 5.76 23.92
N ARG A 49 -4.46 6.69 23.44
CA ARG A 49 -4.68 6.91 22.00
C ARG A 49 -3.39 7.30 21.28
N PHE A 50 -2.60 8.18 21.88
CA PHE A 50 -1.30 8.58 21.32
C PHE A 50 -0.35 7.38 21.19
N LYS A 51 -0.24 6.54 22.21
CA LYS A 51 0.56 5.31 22.18
C LYS A 51 0.08 4.31 21.12
N GLN A 52 -1.23 4.15 20.97
CA GLN A 52 -1.80 3.29 19.92
C GLN A 52 -1.47 3.83 18.53
N MET A 53 -1.57 5.13 18.32
CA MET A 53 -1.21 5.79 17.05
C MET A 53 0.29 5.66 16.74
N GLU A 54 1.17 5.81 17.72
CA GLU A 54 2.61 5.61 17.58
C GLU A 54 2.93 4.17 17.15
N LEU A 55 2.31 3.18 17.80
CA LEU A 55 2.44 1.76 17.44
C LEU A 55 1.91 1.47 16.02
N ALA A 56 0.77 2.04 15.64
CA ALA A 56 0.21 1.91 14.30
C ALA A 56 1.15 2.50 13.25
N ASN A 57 1.66 3.70 13.48
CA ASN A 57 2.63 4.35 12.59
C ASN A 57 3.94 3.54 12.44
N LYS A 58 4.42 2.94 13.53
CA LYS A 58 5.59 2.05 13.50
C LYS A 58 5.34 0.81 12.65
N LYS A 59 4.15 0.18 12.77
CA LYS A 59 3.74 -0.96 11.95
C LYS A 59 3.60 -0.58 10.47
N ILE A 60 3.00 0.57 10.17
CA ILE A 60 2.86 1.09 8.79
C ILE A 60 4.24 1.33 8.16
N ARG A 61 5.17 1.96 8.89
CA ARG A 61 6.55 2.18 8.40
C ARG A 61 7.27 0.86 8.15
N ALA A 62 7.15 -0.12 9.06
CA ALA A 62 7.75 -1.44 8.89
C ALA A 62 7.16 -2.18 7.67
N ALA A 63 5.84 -2.13 7.48
CA ALA A 63 5.16 -2.71 6.32
C ALA A 63 5.57 -2.05 5.00
N ASN A 64 5.66 -0.71 4.97
CA ASN A 64 6.11 0.04 3.81
C ASN A 64 7.59 -0.25 3.46
N ASN A 65 8.46 -0.34 4.46
CA ASN A 65 9.86 -0.71 4.27
C ASN A 65 9.96 -2.14 3.72
N LYS A 66 9.25 -3.10 4.31
CA LYS A 66 9.20 -4.47 3.80
C LYS A 66 8.73 -4.50 2.34
N LYS A 67 7.62 -3.84 2.02
CA LYS A 67 7.12 -3.70 0.64
C LYS A 67 8.17 -3.08 -0.28
N TYR A 68 8.89 -2.05 0.17
CA TYR A 68 9.93 -1.41 -0.63
C TYR A 68 11.07 -2.37 -0.97
N TYR A 69 11.58 -3.13 0.01
CA TYR A 69 12.69 -4.05 -0.18
C TYR A 69 12.26 -5.31 -0.94
N ASP A 70 11.13 -5.91 -0.61
CA ASP A 70 10.64 -7.13 -1.26
C ASP A 70 10.35 -6.91 -2.76
N PHE A 71 9.90 -5.70 -3.15
CA PHE A 71 9.57 -5.36 -4.54
C PHE A 71 10.58 -4.49 -5.26
N ALA A 72 11.77 -4.23 -4.67
CA ALA A 72 12.83 -3.45 -5.33
C ALA A 72 13.28 -4.09 -6.64
N ASN A 73 13.49 -5.41 -6.64
CA ASN A 73 13.92 -6.17 -7.80
C ASN A 73 12.84 -6.16 -8.90
N TYR A 74 11.56 -6.24 -8.56
CA TYR A 74 10.45 -6.14 -9.53
C TYR A 74 10.42 -4.79 -10.24
N ARG A 75 10.75 -3.69 -9.54
CA ARG A 75 10.89 -2.37 -10.17
C ARG A 75 12.04 -2.33 -11.16
N THR A 76 13.15 -2.95 -10.82
CA THR A 76 14.32 -3.04 -11.72
C THR A 76 13.97 -3.79 -12.97
N VAL A 77 13.29 -4.94 -12.87
CA VAL A 77 12.80 -5.71 -14.02
C VAL A 77 11.88 -4.86 -14.91
N ARG A 78 10.92 -4.14 -14.33
CA ARG A 78 10.01 -3.27 -15.10
C ARG A 78 10.76 -2.18 -15.85
N LYS A 79 11.78 -1.55 -15.25
CA LYS A 79 12.61 -0.55 -15.94
C LYS A 79 13.41 -1.14 -17.07
N ILE A 80 13.95 -2.37 -16.91
CA ILE A 80 14.67 -3.08 -17.97
C ILE A 80 13.71 -3.38 -19.14
N VAL A 81 12.49 -3.88 -18.85
CA VAL A 81 11.46 -4.13 -19.87
C VAL A 81 11.11 -2.84 -20.61
N GLN A 82 10.86 -1.76 -19.88
CA GLN A 82 10.53 -0.47 -20.49
C GLN A 82 11.67 0.00 -21.40
N GLY A 83 12.90 0.01 -20.89
CA GLY A 83 14.07 0.39 -21.71
C GLY A 83 14.27 -0.51 -22.92
N MET A 84 14.01 -1.82 -22.79
CA MET A 84 14.07 -2.74 -23.93
C MET A 84 12.96 -2.45 -24.95
N MET A 85 11.74 -2.19 -24.49
CA MET A 85 10.62 -1.84 -25.38
C MET A 85 10.86 -0.52 -26.09
N ASP A 86 11.39 0.49 -25.40
CA ASP A 86 11.72 1.79 -25.99
C ASP A 86 12.85 1.70 -27.04
N ASN A 87 13.78 0.75 -26.87
CA ASN A 87 14.93 0.56 -27.74
C ASN A 87 14.77 -0.59 -28.77
N LEU A 88 13.59 -1.21 -28.88
CA LEU A 88 13.34 -2.25 -29.90
C LEU A 88 13.59 -1.74 -31.34
N ASP A 89 13.37 -0.45 -31.56
CA ASP A 89 13.55 0.23 -32.86
C ASP A 89 14.99 0.76 -33.06
N VAL A 90 15.80 0.77 -31.99
CA VAL A 90 17.17 1.33 -31.98
C VAL A 90 18.15 0.24 -31.57
N THR A 91 18.94 -0.22 -32.53
CA THR A 91 19.97 -1.28 -32.39
C THR A 91 21.15 -0.90 -31.47
N MET A 92 20.98 0.08 -30.60
CA MET A 92 22.10 0.76 -29.90
C MET A 92 22.52 0.18 -28.54
N VAL A 93 21.78 -0.75 -27.95
CA VAL A 93 22.19 -1.33 -26.65
C VAL A 93 22.86 -2.68 -26.90
N SER A 94 24.11 -2.81 -26.46
CA SER A 94 24.87 -4.05 -26.55
C SER A 94 24.09 -5.20 -25.91
N ASP A 95 23.69 -6.20 -26.72
CA ASP A 95 22.91 -7.35 -26.27
C ASP A 95 23.53 -8.07 -25.08
N LYS A 96 24.87 -8.07 -24.96
CA LYS A 96 25.59 -8.68 -23.82
C LYS A 96 25.31 -8.04 -22.46
N THR A 97 25.16 -6.72 -22.41
CA THR A 97 24.88 -6.00 -21.16
C THR A 97 23.47 -6.27 -20.68
N ILE A 98 22.51 -6.27 -21.62
CA ILE A 98 21.11 -6.58 -21.30
C ILE A 98 21.00 -8.04 -20.85
N THR A 99 21.63 -8.99 -21.56
CA THR A 99 21.61 -10.42 -21.22
C THR A 99 22.10 -10.66 -19.79
N LYS A 100 23.26 -10.12 -19.42
CA LYS A 100 23.78 -10.23 -18.03
C LYS A 100 22.82 -9.64 -17.01
N SER A 101 22.24 -8.47 -17.28
CA SER A 101 21.29 -7.84 -16.37
C SER A 101 20.02 -8.68 -16.18
N VAL A 102 19.53 -9.32 -17.24
CA VAL A 102 18.36 -10.20 -17.21
C VAL A 102 18.66 -11.49 -16.45
N GLU A 103 19.82 -12.11 -16.67
CA GLU A 103 20.26 -13.30 -15.93
C GLU A 103 20.33 -13.03 -14.42
N VAL A 104 20.97 -11.93 -14.01
CA VAL A 104 21.07 -11.52 -12.60
C VAL A 104 19.68 -11.30 -12.01
N GLN A 105 18.79 -10.61 -12.73
CA GLN A 105 17.43 -10.37 -12.26
C GLN A 105 16.61 -11.65 -12.18
N HIS A 106 16.80 -12.60 -13.10
CA HIS A 106 16.13 -13.89 -13.04
C HIS A 106 16.52 -14.70 -11.80
N LEU A 107 17.79 -14.68 -11.42
CA LEU A 107 18.26 -15.33 -10.18
C LEU A 107 17.67 -14.67 -8.92
N GLN A 108 17.43 -13.36 -8.96
CA GLN A 108 16.84 -12.62 -7.82
C GLN A 108 15.32 -12.69 -7.75
N THR A 109 14.66 -12.95 -8.89
CA THR A 109 13.19 -12.99 -9.00
C THR A 109 12.70 -14.17 -9.85
N PRO A 110 12.97 -15.44 -9.44
CA PRO A 110 12.69 -16.61 -10.26
C PRO A 110 11.20 -16.84 -10.53
N ASP A 111 10.33 -16.34 -9.65
CA ASP A 111 8.87 -16.50 -9.71
C ASP A 111 8.15 -15.27 -10.26
N TYR A 112 8.89 -14.32 -10.81
CA TYR A 112 8.29 -13.15 -11.43
C TYR A 112 8.11 -13.35 -12.94
N TRP A 113 6.85 -13.43 -13.37
CA TRP A 113 6.47 -13.71 -14.77
C TRP A 113 7.17 -12.81 -15.78
N LEU A 114 7.33 -11.52 -15.47
CA LEU A 114 7.91 -10.52 -16.37
C LEU A 114 9.40 -10.77 -16.65
N THR A 115 10.13 -11.39 -15.71
CA THR A 115 11.52 -11.81 -15.94
C THR A 115 11.60 -12.94 -16.97
N CYS A 116 10.65 -13.88 -16.92
CA CYS A 116 10.54 -14.94 -17.92
C CYS A 116 10.18 -14.38 -19.31
N VAL A 117 9.32 -13.34 -19.36
CA VAL A 117 9.01 -12.60 -20.60
C VAL A 117 10.29 -11.98 -21.20
N LEU A 118 11.11 -11.32 -20.37
CA LEU A 118 12.38 -10.75 -20.82
C LEU A 118 13.28 -11.81 -21.46
N ILE A 119 13.45 -12.96 -20.78
CA ILE A 119 14.27 -14.07 -21.31
C ILE A 119 13.69 -14.56 -22.65
N SER A 120 12.37 -14.73 -22.74
CA SER A 120 11.73 -15.17 -23.97
C SER A 120 11.99 -14.23 -25.15
N ILE A 121 11.85 -12.91 -24.96
CA ILE A 121 12.09 -11.94 -26.05
C ILE A 121 13.57 -11.90 -26.43
N MET A 122 14.48 -11.97 -25.46
CA MET A 122 15.90 -11.97 -25.74
C MET A 122 16.36 -13.25 -26.48
N ALA A 123 15.88 -14.42 -26.05
CA ALA A 123 16.12 -15.67 -26.70
C ALA A 123 15.57 -15.64 -28.15
N TRP A 124 14.35 -15.10 -28.31
CA TRP A 124 13.78 -14.93 -29.66
C TRP A 124 14.62 -14.02 -30.55
N LYS A 125 15.12 -12.88 -30.00
CA LYS A 125 16.02 -11.97 -30.74
C LYS A 125 17.33 -12.65 -31.14
N ASN A 126 17.86 -13.52 -30.29
CA ASN A 126 19.07 -14.27 -30.52
C ASN A 126 18.83 -15.55 -31.38
N ASN A 127 17.60 -15.73 -31.90
CA ASN A 127 17.17 -16.88 -32.68
C ASN A 127 17.23 -18.25 -31.95
N ASP A 128 17.24 -18.21 -30.61
CA ASP A 128 17.12 -19.39 -29.75
C ASP A 128 15.63 -19.65 -29.44
N ARG A 129 14.98 -20.37 -30.34
CA ARG A 129 13.55 -20.65 -30.28
C ARG A 129 13.20 -21.54 -29.09
N GLU A 130 14.03 -22.53 -28.81
CA GLU A 130 13.77 -23.49 -27.73
C GLU A 130 13.75 -22.80 -26.36
N LEU A 131 14.72 -21.94 -26.06
CA LEU A 131 14.75 -21.16 -24.83
C LEU A 131 13.60 -20.16 -24.78
N SER A 132 13.28 -19.52 -25.90
CA SER A 132 12.17 -18.58 -26.02
C SER A 132 10.84 -19.24 -25.64
N ASP A 133 10.54 -20.40 -26.20
CA ASP A 133 9.29 -21.12 -25.98
C ASP A 133 9.19 -21.65 -24.54
N ARG A 134 10.28 -22.14 -23.97
CA ARG A 134 10.33 -22.57 -22.56
C ARG A 134 10.10 -21.41 -21.61
N ALA A 135 10.73 -20.27 -21.86
CA ALA A 135 10.57 -19.06 -21.03
C ALA A 135 9.16 -18.49 -21.13
N LEU A 136 8.60 -18.47 -22.35
CA LEU A 136 7.22 -18.09 -22.62
C LEU A 136 6.22 -18.97 -21.84
N ALA A 137 6.37 -20.30 -21.95
CA ALA A 137 5.51 -21.24 -21.25
C ALA A 137 5.60 -21.07 -19.72
N ARG A 138 6.77 -20.72 -19.18
CA ARG A 138 6.94 -20.43 -17.76
C ARG A 138 6.26 -19.11 -17.37
N ALA A 139 6.40 -18.04 -18.18
CA ALA A 139 5.74 -16.77 -17.93
C ALA A 139 4.20 -16.94 -17.84
N VAL A 140 3.62 -17.66 -18.79
CA VAL A 140 2.17 -17.94 -18.83
C VAL A 140 1.73 -18.79 -17.62
N ARG A 141 2.55 -19.72 -17.16
CA ARG A 141 2.23 -20.48 -15.92
C ARG A 141 2.27 -19.65 -14.66
N LEU A 142 3.18 -18.67 -14.57
CA LEU A 142 3.29 -17.79 -13.43
C LEU A 142 2.17 -16.75 -13.38
N ASP A 143 1.84 -16.14 -14.52
CA ASP A 143 0.72 -15.21 -14.65
C ASP A 143 0.21 -15.21 -16.11
N LYS A 144 -0.87 -15.97 -16.36
CA LYS A 144 -1.48 -16.09 -17.69
C LYS A 144 -2.03 -14.75 -18.16
N LYS A 145 -2.70 -14.02 -17.28
CA LYS A 145 -3.40 -12.78 -17.63
C LYS A 145 -2.43 -11.68 -18.05
N ASP A 146 -1.48 -11.35 -17.19
CA ASP A 146 -0.53 -10.27 -17.44
C ASP A 146 0.44 -10.63 -18.58
N SER A 147 0.83 -11.91 -18.71
CA SER A 147 1.61 -12.39 -19.83
C SER A 147 0.86 -12.25 -21.16
N ALA A 148 -0.42 -12.58 -21.21
CA ALA A 148 -1.24 -12.44 -22.41
C ALA A 148 -1.35 -10.99 -22.86
N ILE A 149 -1.62 -10.05 -21.92
CA ILE A 149 -1.65 -8.61 -22.21
C ILE A 149 -0.30 -8.15 -22.78
N PHE A 150 0.79 -8.55 -22.11
CA PHE A 150 2.12 -8.14 -22.55
C PHE A 150 2.44 -8.60 -23.98
N TYR A 151 2.26 -9.90 -24.27
CA TYR A 151 2.55 -10.44 -25.60
C TYR A 151 1.60 -9.93 -26.68
N MET A 152 0.35 -9.61 -26.32
CA MET A 152 -0.56 -8.93 -27.24
C MET A 152 0.00 -7.57 -27.65
N LEU A 153 0.35 -6.71 -26.66
CA LEU A 153 0.90 -5.38 -26.93
C LEU A 153 2.26 -5.43 -27.64
N PHE A 154 3.11 -6.40 -27.28
CA PHE A 154 4.39 -6.62 -27.94
C PHE A 154 4.21 -6.97 -29.42
N ASN A 155 3.29 -7.89 -29.74
CA ASN A 155 3.04 -8.29 -31.12
C ASN A 155 2.39 -7.16 -31.95
N LEU A 156 1.46 -6.38 -31.37
CA LEU A 156 0.93 -5.17 -32.01
C LEU A 156 2.04 -4.18 -32.37
N ARG A 157 2.95 -3.92 -31.44
CA ARG A 157 4.11 -3.03 -31.70
C ARG A 157 5.02 -3.56 -32.80
N MET A 158 5.12 -4.87 -32.93
CA MET A 158 5.92 -5.54 -33.97
C MET A 158 5.17 -5.70 -35.31
N GLY A 159 3.94 -5.15 -35.43
CA GLY A 159 3.12 -5.28 -36.63
C GLY A 159 2.62 -6.70 -36.89
N ARG A 160 2.47 -7.53 -35.85
CA ARG A 160 2.04 -8.93 -35.95
C ARG A 160 0.61 -9.08 -35.44
N ASP A 161 -0.33 -8.55 -36.18
CA ASP A 161 -1.73 -8.44 -35.76
C ASP A 161 -2.39 -9.80 -35.49
N GLU A 162 -2.13 -10.82 -36.30
CA GLU A 162 -2.66 -12.18 -36.09
C GLU A 162 -2.17 -12.79 -34.75
N ALA A 163 -0.88 -12.59 -34.43
CA ALA A 163 -0.31 -13.10 -33.20
C ALA A 163 -0.85 -12.32 -32.00
N ALA A 164 -1.03 -11.01 -32.14
CA ALA A 164 -1.64 -10.18 -31.12
C ALA A 164 -3.09 -10.60 -30.82
N LEU A 165 -3.86 -10.93 -31.88
CA LEU A 165 -5.23 -11.40 -31.76
C LEU A 165 -5.32 -12.74 -31.00
N LYS A 166 -4.41 -13.68 -31.27
CA LYS A 166 -4.31 -14.94 -30.52
C LYS A 166 -4.08 -14.71 -29.03
N TRP A 167 -3.19 -13.76 -28.67
CA TRP A 167 -2.95 -13.39 -27.28
C TRP A 167 -4.14 -12.69 -26.63
N PHE A 168 -4.89 -11.90 -27.40
CA PHE A 168 -6.13 -11.32 -26.92
C PHE A 168 -7.18 -12.38 -26.57
N TYR A 169 -7.37 -13.42 -27.40
CA TYR A 169 -8.21 -14.55 -27.06
C TYR A 169 -7.74 -15.30 -25.81
N THR A 170 -6.41 -15.51 -25.67
CA THR A 170 -5.84 -16.10 -24.45
C THR A 170 -6.16 -15.28 -23.21
N TYR A 171 -6.17 -13.94 -23.33
CA TYR A 171 -6.58 -13.03 -22.26
C TYR A 171 -8.08 -13.15 -21.91
N GLN A 172 -8.94 -13.28 -22.91
CA GLN A 172 -10.37 -13.48 -22.71
C GLN A 172 -10.72 -14.77 -21.96
N GLU A 173 -9.92 -15.83 -22.17
CA GLU A 173 -10.07 -17.10 -21.44
C GLU A 173 -9.70 -17.01 -19.95
N CYS A 174 -9.06 -15.91 -19.51
CA CYS A 174 -8.76 -15.71 -18.11
C CYS A 174 -10.02 -15.31 -17.33
N ASP A 175 -10.07 -15.65 -16.04
CA ASP A 175 -11.16 -15.23 -15.13
C ASP A 175 -11.04 -13.71 -14.87
N LEU A 176 -11.81 -12.92 -15.63
CA LEU A 176 -11.77 -11.46 -15.59
C LEU A 176 -12.69 -10.95 -14.50
N LYS A 177 -12.11 -10.20 -13.55
CA LYS A 177 -12.89 -9.51 -12.50
C LYS A 177 -13.48 -8.22 -13.05
N GLY A 178 -14.52 -7.68 -12.40
CA GLY A 178 -15.14 -6.41 -12.80
C GLY A 178 -14.16 -5.22 -12.92
N SER A 179 -13.03 -5.25 -12.19
CA SER A 179 -11.93 -4.27 -12.33
C SER A 179 -11.22 -4.33 -13.68
N ASP A 180 -11.31 -5.46 -14.38
CA ASP A 180 -10.61 -5.70 -15.65
C ASP A 180 -11.40 -5.21 -16.87
N GLN A 181 -12.65 -4.80 -16.68
CA GLN A 181 -13.56 -4.34 -17.75
C GLN A 181 -12.98 -3.16 -18.56
N ARG A 182 -12.36 -2.19 -17.86
CA ARG A 182 -11.72 -1.04 -18.54
C ARG A 182 -10.53 -1.48 -19.38
N THR A 183 -9.71 -2.36 -18.82
CA THR A 183 -8.55 -2.93 -19.51
C THR A 183 -9.00 -3.70 -20.75
N PHE A 184 -10.03 -4.53 -20.63
CA PHE A 184 -10.62 -5.26 -21.73
C PHE A 184 -11.08 -4.35 -22.87
N LEU A 185 -11.85 -3.30 -22.57
CA LEU A 185 -12.33 -2.34 -23.58
C LEU A 185 -11.18 -1.61 -24.27
N MET A 186 -10.13 -1.22 -23.53
CA MET A 186 -8.93 -0.60 -24.11
C MET A 186 -8.21 -1.57 -25.06
N LEU A 187 -8.00 -2.81 -24.65
CA LEU A 187 -7.33 -3.82 -25.46
C LEU A 187 -8.14 -4.17 -26.70
N PHE A 188 -9.46 -4.30 -26.55
CA PHE A 188 -10.38 -4.55 -27.68
C PHE A 188 -10.30 -3.43 -28.71
N SER A 189 -10.27 -2.16 -28.28
CA SER A 189 -10.16 -1.02 -29.20
C SER A 189 -8.84 -0.97 -29.96
N LEU A 190 -7.76 -1.58 -29.44
CA LEU A 190 -6.45 -1.66 -30.12
C LEU A 190 -6.40 -2.76 -31.19
N VAL A 191 -7.15 -3.85 -30.99
CA VAL A 191 -7.14 -5.02 -31.90
C VAL A 191 -8.20 -4.89 -33.01
N SER A 192 -9.24 -4.08 -32.80
CA SER A 192 -10.35 -3.86 -33.76
C SER A 192 -10.07 -2.78 -34.82
N LYS A 193 -8.86 -2.23 -34.87
CA LYS A 193 -8.38 -1.30 -35.90
C LYS A 193 -7.70 -2.02 -37.03
#